data_6fc364fc19a5fe20e9c5946c06bbfe2f
#
_entry.id   6fc364fc19a5fe20e9c5946c06bbfe2f
#
_cell.length_a   1.000
_cell.length_b   1.000
_cell.length_c   1.000
_cell.angle_alpha   90.00
_cell.angle_beta   90.00
_cell.angle_gamma   90.00
#
_symmetry.space_group_name_H-M   'P 1'
#
loop_
_entity.id
_entity.type
_entity.pdbx_description
1 polymer ?
#
loop_
_entity_poly.entity_id
_entity_poly.type
_entity_poly.pdbx_seq_one_letter_code
_entity_poly.pdbx_strand_id
1 'polypeptide(L)'
;ASAIRRAGVEIDQSFRDYGRDAPSSYIASNTLNGAVSAGATTITLVSNADFSTAGTGNIDGDTFKWTGKGGATLTGCTGIDFAHDTASPVQEGEFAEIAREICADLAAAIYLEDEAAFHTAGSDPVRSNVLRARGTASLTRLAHLGTVD
;
A
#
# COMPACT_ATOMS: atom_id res chain seq x y z
N ALA A 1 6.29 9.09 -13.49
CA ALA A 1 4.84 9.09 -13.25
C ALA A 1 4.09 8.02 -14.05
N SER A 2 4.45 7.76 -15.32
CA SER A 2 3.74 6.76 -16.13
C SER A 2 3.99 5.32 -15.69
N ALA A 3 5.21 4.95 -15.31
CA ALA A 3 5.55 3.60 -14.87
C ALA A 3 4.82 3.20 -13.57
N ILE A 4 4.76 4.10 -12.59
CA ILE A 4 4.03 3.86 -11.33
C ILE A 4 2.54 3.67 -11.59
N ARG A 5 1.95 4.50 -12.46
CA ARG A 5 0.54 4.36 -12.83
C ARG A 5 0.26 3.04 -13.53
N ARG A 6 1.12 2.61 -14.46
CA ARG A 6 0.99 1.33 -15.16
C ARG A 6 1.11 0.15 -14.20
N ALA A 7 2.08 0.19 -13.27
CA ALA A 7 2.21 -0.83 -12.22
C ALA A 7 0.95 -0.93 -11.35
N GLY A 8 0.35 0.20 -10.96
CA GLY A 8 -0.92 0.20 -10.22
C GLY A 8 -2.07 -0.46 -10.99
N VAL A 9 -2.18 -0.19 -12.29
CA VAL A 9 -3.19 -0.83 -13.15
C VAL A 9 -2.97 -2.34 -13.26
N GLU A 10 -1.73 -2.80 -13.38
CA GLU A 10 -1.40 -4.24 -13.41
C GLU A 10 -1.79 -4.93 -12.10
N ILE A 11 -1.56 -4.28 -10.95
CA ILE A 11 -1.97 -4.79 -9.64
C ILE A 11 -3.49 -4.93 -9.56
N ASP A 12 -4.22 -3.87 -9.87
CA ASP A 12 -5.68 -3.86 -9.84
C ASP A 12 -6.28 -4.92 -10.79
N GLN A 13 -5.72 -5.05 -11.98
CA GLN A 13 -6.17 -6.04 -12.95
C GLN A 13 -5.93 -7.46 -12.47
N SER A 14 -4.77 -7.73 -11.88
CA SER A 14 -4.45 -9.04 -11.32
C SER A 14 -5.45 -9.46 -10.24
N PHE A 15 -5.84 -8.56 -9.35
CA PHE A 15 -6.87 -8.87 -8.35
C PHE A 15 -8.22 -9.18 -8.98
N ARG A 16 -8.64 -8.42 -9.99
CA ARG A 16 -9.89 -8.68 -10.74
C ARG A 16 -9.86 -10.02 -11.46
N ASP A 17 -8.73 -10.41 -12.04
CA ASP A 17 -8.56 -11.69 -12.74
C ASP A 17 -8.73 -12.89 -11.79
N TYR A 18 -8.44 -12.71 -10.50
CA TYR A 18 -8.73 -13.68 -9.45
C TYR A 18 -10.13 -13.52 -8.81
N GLY A 19 -11.01 -12.74 -9.42
CA GLY A 19 -12.37 -12.51 -8.95
C GLY A 19 -12.46 -11.71 -7.66
N ARG A 20 -11.46 -10.85 -7.42
CA ARG A 20 -11.37 -9.98 -6.25
C ARG A 20 -11.49 -8.52 -6.64
N ASP A 21 -11.96 -7.72 -5.71
CA ASP A 21 -11.99 -6.28 -5.93
C ASP A 21 -10.56 -5.70 -5.91
N ALA A 22 -10.36 -4.65 -6.68
CA ALA A 22 -9.07 -3.99 -6.79
C ALA A 22 -8.61 -3.41 -5.43
N PRO A 23 -7.33 -3.56 -5.05
CA PRO A 23 -6.82 -3.02 -3.78
C PRO A 23 -7.08 -1.54 -3.59
N SER A 24 -7.04 -0.77 -4.67
CA SER A 24 -7.34 0.67 -4.67
C SER A 24 -8.77 1.00 -4.20
N SER A 25 -9.71 0.03 -4.23
CA SER A 25 -11.09 0.21 -3.75
C SER A 25 -11.25 -0.03 -2.24
N TYR A 26 -10.26 -0.64 -1.58
CA TYR A 26 -10.30 -0.98 -0.16
C TYR A 26 -9.40 -0.15 0.73
N ILE A 27 -8.45 0.56 0.17
CA ILE A 27 -7.50 1.32 0.97
C ILE A 27 -8.14 2.65 1.36
N ALA A 28 -8.81 2.64 2.50
CA ALA A 28 -9.11 3.89 3.16
C ALA A 28 -7.80 4.61 3.47
N SER A 29 -7.66 5.83 3.02
CA SER A 29 -6.51 6.68 3.31
C SER A 29 -6.96 8.07 3.70
N ASN A 30 -6.27 8.64 4.68
CA ASN A 30 -6.49 10.00 5.14
C ASN A 30 -5.20 10.53 5.77
N THR A 31 -5.25 11.68 6.39
CA THR A 31 -4.12 12.28 7.08
C THR A 31 -4.44 12.53 8.54
N LEU A 32 -3.41 12.56 9.38
CA LEU A 32 -3.54 12.96 10.79
C LEU A 32 -4.02 14.41 10.90
N ASN A 33 -4.99 14.63 11.75
CA ASN A 33 -5.43 15.96 12.19
C ASN A 33 -4.87 16.27 13.58
N GLY A 34 -3.56 16.46 13.62
CA GLY A 34 -2.78 16.69 14.83
C GLY A 34 -1.61 15.71 14.94
N ALA A 35 -0.58 16.10 15.66
CA ALA A 35 0.57 15.24 15.92
C ALA A 35 0.18 14.09 16.86
N VAL A 36 0.82 12.94 16.69
CA VAL A 36 0.61 11.73 17.49
C VAL A 36 1.92 11.33 18.17
N SER A 37 1.86 11.03 19.44
CA SER A 37 3.01 10.55 20.21
C SER A 37 3.13 9.04 20.14
N ALA A 38 4.35 8.51 20.29
CA ALA A 38 4.57 7.09 20.51
C ALA A 38 3.71 6.57 21.67
N GLY A 39 3.11 5.40 21.51
CA GLY A 39 2.23 4.80 22.51
C GLY A 39 0.83 5.40 22.60
N ALA A 40 0.45 6.31 21.70
CA ALA A 40 -0.89 6.89 21.69
C ALA A 40 -1.97 5.79 21.50
N THR A 41 -3.04 5.90 22.27
CA THR A 41 -4.19 4.97 22.22
C THR A 41 -5.36 5.52 21.39
N THR A 42 -5.24 6.73 20.91
CA THR A 42 -6.24 7.40 20.07
C THR A 42 -5.52 8.29 19.07
N ILE A 43 -5.95 8.24 17.81
CA ILE A 43 -5.49 9.13 16.75
C ILE A 43 -6.67 9.87 16.15
N THR A 44 -6.46 11.12 15.77
CA THR A 44 -7.47 11.94 15.10
C THR A 44 -7.09 12.09 13.63
N LEU A 45 -8.02 11.80 12.75
CA LEU A 45 -7.89 11.97 11.31
C LEU A 45 -8.65 13.22 10.85
N VAL A 46 -8.35 13.71 9.67
CA VAL A 46 -9.18 14.73 9.02
C VAL A 46 -10.57 14.16 8.73
N SER A 47 -10.63 12.90 8.31
CA SER A 47 -11.86 12.11 8.20
C SER A 47 -11.54 10.62 8.38
N ASN A 48 -12.40 9.89 9.06
CA ASN A 48 -12.31 8.44 9.18
C ASN A 48 -13.51 7.72 8.55
N ALA A 49 -14.27 8.42 7.69
CA ALA A 49 -15.53 7.91 7.12
C ALA A 49 -15.34 6.55 6.44
N ASP A 50 -14.26 6.42 5.66
CA ASP A 50 -13.97 5.22 4.87
C ASP A 50 -13.22 4.12 5.65
N PHE A 51 -12.78 4.41 6.88
CA PHE A 51 -12.09 3.43 7.72
C PHE A 51 -13.08 2.45 8.37
N SER A 52 -12.67 1.21 8.53
CA SER A 52 -13.42 0.20 9.29
C SER A 52 -13.55 0.57 10.76
N THR A 53 -14.55 0.01 11.45
CA THR A 53 -14.74 0.25 12.90
C THR A 53 -13.55 -0.25 13.73
N ALA A 54 -12.94 -1.34 13.32
CA ALA A 54 -11.71 -1.89 13.88
C ALA A 54 -10.84 -2.43 12.76
N GLY A 55 -9.53 -2.37 12.89
CA GLY A 55 -8.64 -2.82 11.83
C GLY A 55 -7.16 -2.66 12.16
N THR A 56 -6.37 -2.82 11.14
CA THR A 56 -4.91 -2.57 11.13
C THR A 56 -4.62 -1.50 10.09
N GLY A 57 -3.69 -0.63 10.37
CA GLY A 57 -3.28 0.44 9.47
C GLY A 57 -1.81 0.79 9.60
N ASN A 58 -1.39 1.76 8.82
CA ASN A 58 -0.03 2.23 8.75
C ASN A 58 0.00 3.77 8.78
N ILE A 59 0.95 4.34 9.54
CA ILE A 59 1.28 5.77 9.57
C ILE A 59 2.76 5.89 9.23
N ASP A 60 3.12 6.38 8.05
CA ASP A 60 4.51 6.59 7.62
C ASP A 60 5.43 5.36 7.78
N GLY A 61 4.90 4.13 7.64
CA GLY A 61 5.65 2.90 7.85
C GLY A 61 5.46 2.26 9.23
N ASP A 62 4.86 2.95 10.18
CA ASP A 62 4.54 2.44 11.51
C ASP A 62 3.19 1.72 11.50
N THR A 63 3.18 0.41 11.73
CA THR A 63 1.97 -0.42 11.68
C THR A 63 1.26 -0.41 13.03
N PHE A 64 0.00 -0.05 13.03
CA PHE A 64 -0.82 0.02 14.24
C PHE A 64 -2.16 -0.70 14.07
N LYS A 65 -2.84 -0.97 15.18
CA LYS A 65 -4.19 -1.54 15.22
C LYS A 65 -5.11 -0.62 16.01
N TRP A 66 -6.39 -0.63 15.67
CA TRP A 66 -7.44 0.04 16.45
C TRP A 66 -8.63 -0.88 16.65
N THR A 67 -9.39 -0.63 17.70
CA THR A 67 -10.54 -1.45 18.10
C THR A 67 -11.86 -0.68 18.08
N GLY A 68 -11.82 0.61 17.84
CA GLY A 68 -13.02 1.46 17.79
C GLY A 68 -12.85 2.66 16.90
N LYS A 69 -13.98 3.23 16.49
CA LYS A 69 -14.06 4.42 15.63
C LYS A 69 -15.17 5.33 16.17
N GLY A 70 -14.90 6.63 16.27
CA GLY A 70 -15.91 7.59 16.69
C GLY A 70 -15.56 9.02 16.29
N GLY A 71 -16.53 9.76 15.74
CA GLY A 71 -16.26 11.08 15.18
C GLY A 71 -15.20 10.98 14.07
N ALA A 72 -14.12 11.72 14.20
CA ALA A 72 -12.96 11.64 13.31
C ALA A 72 -11.78 10.85 13.94
N THR A 73 -12.03 10.08 14.99
CA THR A 73 -10.98 9.36 15.73
C THR A 73 -11.01 7.87 15.52
N LEU A 74 -9.83 7.24 15.56
CA LEU A 74 -9.64 5.81 15.77
C LEU A 74 -9.20 5.60 17.21
N THR A 75 -9.83 4.69 17.94
CA THR A 75 -9.65 4.48 19.38
C THR A 75 -9.20 3.06 19.69
N GLY A 76 -8.61 2.87 20.88
CA GLY A 76 -8.01 1.60 21.25
C GLY A 76 -6.81 1.26 20.37
N CYS A 77 -6.04 2.26 19.99
CA CYS A 77 -4.85 2.08 19.17
C CYS A 77 -3.74 1.38 19.94
N THR A 78 -3.03 0.50 19.27
CA THR A 78 -1.83 -0.21 19.76
C THR A 78 -0.81 -0.35 18.64
N GLY A 79 0.49 -0.38 18.96
CA GLY A 79 1.56 -0.56 17.98
C GLY A 79 2.05 0.76 17.36
N ILE A 80 1.69 1.91 17.90
CA ILE A 80 2.27 3.20 17.49
C ILE A 80 3.60 3.36 18.21
N ASP A 81 4.69 2.98 17.54
CA ASP A 81 6.02 2.91 18.14
C ASP A 81 6.79 4.22 18.02
N PHE A 82 6.40 5.07 17.10
CA PHE A 82 7.05 6.35 16.83
C PHE A 82 6.09 7.54 16.94
N ALA A 83 6.65 8.74 17.09
CA ALA A 83 5.88 9.98 17.01
C ALA A 83 5.68 10.36 15.53
N HIS A 84 4.49 10.85 15.21
CA HIS A 84 4.11 11.28 13.85
C HIS A 84 3.61 12.72 13.85
N ASP A 85 3.98 13.45 12.82
CA ASP A 85 3.58 14.85 12.66
C ASP A 85 2.15 14.99 12.13
N THR A 86 1.59 16.17 12.32
CA THR A 86 0.34 16.56 11.68
C THR A 86 0.43 16.39 10.16
N ALA A 87 -0.65 15.93 9.55
CA ALA A 87 -0.76 15.63 8.12
C ALA A 87 0.03 14.41 7.65
N SER A 88 0.66 13.62 8.54
CA SER A 88 1.20 12.31 8.17
C SER A 88 0.12 11.43 7.55
N PRO A 89 0.41 10.72 6.44
CA PRO A 89 -0.54 9.85 5.78
C PRO A 89 -0.87 8.63 6.64
N VAL A 90 -2.15 8.32 6.72
CA VAL A 90 -2.68 7.15 7.43
C VAL A 90 -3.44 6.28 6.42
N GLN A 91 -3.14 5.01 6.38
CA GLN A 91 -3.78 4.05 5.48
C GLN A 91 -4.29 2.85 6.26
N GLU A 92 -5.47 2.35 5.88
CA GLU A 92 -6.00 1.09 6.43
C GLU A 92 -5.41 -0.11 5.67
N GLY A 93 -5.03 -1.16 6.40
CA GLY A 93 -4.63 -2.47 5.88
C GLY A 93 -3.13 -2.74 5.94
N GLU A 94 -2.79 -3.98 6.28
CA GLU A 94 -1.40 -4.49 6.20
C GLU A 94 -0.90 -4.57 4.76
N PHE A 95 -1.81 -4.65 3.80
CA PHE A 95 -1.49 -4.77 2.37
C PHE A 95 -0.89 -3.52 1.76
N ALA A 96 -1.06 -2.35 2.38
CA ALA A 96 -0.56 -1.09 1.82
C ALA A 96 0.96 -1.12 1.61
N GLU A 97 1.72 -1.69 2.54
CA GLU A 97 3.18 -1.78 2.45
C GLU A 97 3.62 -2.80 1.41
N ILE A 98 3.05 -4.01 1.44
CA ILE A 98 3.34 -5.07 0.45
C ILE A 98 2.93 -4.62 -0.96
N ALA A 99 1.77 -3.99 -1.11
CA ALA A 99 1.32 -3.46 -2.39
C ALA A 99 2.24 -2.33 -2.89
N ARG A 100 2.78 -1.52 -2.00
CA ARG A 100 3.75 -0.47 -2.32
C ARG A 100 5.07 -1.04 -2.83
N GLU A 101 5.60 -2.08 -2.18
CA GLU A 101 6.81 -2.78 -2.62
C GLU A 101 6.61 -3.44 -3.99
N ILE A 102 5.50 -4.14 -4.18
CA ILE A 102 5.15 -4.75 -5.47
C ILE A 102 5.03 -3.69 -6.56
N CYS A 103 4.39 -2.56 -6.25
CA CYS A 103 4.25 -1.44 -7.18
C CYS A 103 5.61 -0.84 -7.54
N ALA A 104 6.53 -0.72 -6.58
CA ALA A 104 7.88 -0.23 -6.83
C ALA A 104 8.68 -1.17 -7.75
N ASP A 105 8.61 -2.48 -7.51
CA ASP A 105 9.29 -3.48 -8.34
C ASP A 105 8.74 -3.50 -9.78
N LEU A 106 7.42 -3.47 -9.94
CA LEU A 106 6.78 -3.43 -11.25
C LEU A 106 7.06 -2.11 -11.98
N ALA A 107 7.02 -0.98 -11.28
CA ALA A 107 7.33 0.32 -11.87
C ALA A 107 8.79 0.41 -12.33
N ALA A 108 9.73 -0.15 -11.55
CA ALA A 108 11.14 -0.22 -11.94
C ALA A 108 11.34 -1.12 -13.18
N ALA A 109 10.64 -2.27 -13.24
CA ALA A 109 10.68 -3.14 -14.40
C ALA A 109 10.14 -2.45 -15.66
N ILE A 110 8.99 -1.79 -15.56
CA ILE A 110 8.38 -1.03 -16.67
C ILE A 110 9.31 0.09 -17.15
N TYR A 111 9.93 0.82 -16.21
CA TYR A 111 10.87 1.88 -16.56
C TYR A 111 12.08 1.34 -17.33
N LEU A 112 12.66 0.21 -16.90
CA LEU A 112 13.79 -0.41 -17.58
C LEU A 112 13.40 -0.98 -18.96
N GLU A 113 12.18 -1.50 -19.10
CA GLU A 113 11.65 -1.94 -20.39
C GLU A 113 11.45 -0.77 -21.37
N ASP A 114 10.92 0.35 -20.88
CA ASP A 114 10.73 1.56 -21.68
C ASP A 114 12.10 2.14 -22.10
N GLU A 115 13.10 2.17 -21.20
CA GLU A 115 14.47 2.59 -21.56
C GLU A 115 15.11 1.65 -22.59
N ALA A 116 14.91 0.33 -22.47
CA ALA A 116 15.41 -0.63 -23.43
C ALA A 116 14.85 -0.44 -24.84
N ALA A 117 13.60 0.01 -24.95
CA ALA A 117 12.98 0.33 -26.23
C ALA A 117 13.59 1.57 -26.91
N PHE A 118 14.17 2.52 -26.13
CA PHE A 118 14.81 3.74 -26.64
C PHE A 118 16.31 3.59 -26.89
N HIS A 119 16.99 2.69 -26.18
CA HIS A 119 18.43 2.49 -26.24
C HIS A 119 18.75 1.06 -26.71
N THR A 120 19.17 0.93 -27.95
CA THR A 120 19.58 -0.37 -28.54
C THR A 120 20.92 -0.90 -28.02
N ALA A 121 21.65 -0.14 -27.23
CA ALA A 121 22.94 -0.51 -26.67
C ALA A 121 23.01 -0.15 -25.17
N GLY A 122 22.99 -1.16 -24.29
CA GLY A 122 23.24 -0.99 -22.85
C GLY A 122 22.06 -1.23 -21.91
N SER A 123 20.89 -1.63 -22.41
CA SER A 123 19.79 -2.09 -21.55
C SER A 123 20.11 -3.46 -20.96
N ASP A 124 19.84 -3.61 -19.67
CA ASP A 124 19.95 -4.93 -19.01
C ASP A 124 18.59 -5.62 -18.94
N PRO A 125 18.24 -6.43 -19.98
CA PRO A 125 16.96 -7.14 -20.01
C PRO A 125 16.85 -8.17 -18.91
N VAL A 126 17.97 -8.66 -18.36
CA VAL A 126 17.97 -9.63 -17.26
C VAL A 126 17.43 -8.98 -16.00
N ARG A 127 17.88 -7.76 -15.69
CA ARG A 127 17.45 -7.03 -14.50
C ARG A 127 15.97 -6.66 -14.56
N SER A 128 15.49 -6.22 -15.71
CA SER A 128 14.08 -5.93 -15.95
C SER A 128 13.22 -7.20 -15.74
N ASN A 129 13.63 -8.33 -16.33
CA ASN A 129 12.93 -9.60 -16.21
C ASN A 129 12.90 -10.12 -14.77
N VAL A 130 13.99 -9.98 -14.01
CA VAL A 130 14.05 -10.38 -12.59
C VAL A 130 13.09 -9.54 -11.75
N LEU A 131 13.06 -8.23 -11.92
CA LEU A 131 12.16 -7.34 -11.19
C LEU A 131 10.69 -7.63 -11.53
N ARG A 132 10.37 -7.83 -12.80
CA ARG A 132 9.02 -8.19 -13.23
C ARG A 132 8.60 -9.55 -12.68
N ALA A 133 9.44 -10.56 -12.74
CA ALA A 133 9.17 -11.89 -12.21
C ALA A 133 8.94 -11.82 -10.69
N ARG A 134 9.74 -11.06 -9.95
CA ARG A 134 9.59 -10.87 -8.51
C ARG A 134 8.27 -10.17 -8.17
N GLY A 135 7.96 -9.06 -8.84
CA GLY A 135 6.73 -8.31 -8.65
C GLY A 135 5.49 -9.16 -8.97
N THR A 136 5.49 -9.86 -10.10
CA THR A 136 4.39 -10.75 -10.53
C THR A 136 4.19 -11.92 -9.56
N ALA A 137 5.27 -12.57 -9.10
CA ALA A 137 5.19 -13.67 -8.14
C ALA A 137 4.63 -13.19 -6.79
N SER A 138 5.07 -12.04 -6.31
CA SER A 138 4.57 -11.43 -5.08
C SER A 138 3.10 -11.03 -5.20
N LEU A 139 2.70 -10.49 -6.34
CA LEU A 139 1.32 -10.12 -6.63
C LEU A 139 0.39 -11.33 -6.69
N THR A 140 0.82 -12.41 -7.36
CA THR A 140 0.08 -13.67 -7.41
C THR A 140 -0.10 -14.25 -6.00
N ARG A 141 0.96 -14.25 -5.20
CA ARG A 141 0.92 -14.71 -3.82
C ARG A 141 -0.03 -13.89 -2.96
N LEU A 142 0.01 -12.57 -3.09
CA LEU A 142 -0.89 -11.67 -2.39
C LEU A 142 -2.35 -11.89 -2.78
N ALA A 143 -2.63 -12.05 -4.07
CA ALA A 143 -3.98 -12.31 -4.57
C ALA A 143 -4.55 -13.66 -4.08
N HIS A 144 -3.68 -14.67 -3.88
CA HIS A 144 -4.08 -15.98 -3.36
C HIS A 144 -4.28 -16.01 -1.83
N LEU A 145 -3.48 -15.25 -1.06
CA LEU A 145 -3.55 -15.26 0.43
C LEU A 145 -4.92 -14.84 0.99
N GLY A 146 -5.74 -14.18 0.21
CA GLY A 146 -7.08 -13.82 0.64
C GLY A 146 -8.17 -14.85 0.27
N THR A 147 -7.83 -16.03 -0.26
CA THR A 147 -8.77 -17.10 -0.62
C THR A 147 -8.81 -18.25 0.39
N VAL A 148 -8.08 -18.14 1.51
CA VAL A 148 -8.11 -19.11 2.60
C VAL A 148 -9.17 -18.66 3.59
N ASP A 149 -10.35 -19.27 3.47
CA ASP A 149 -11.37 -19.24 4.52
C ASP A 149 -10.92 -20.09 5.70
#